data_7ca6cc4972ce167d3c26b36bf82cb681
#
_entry.id   7ca6cc4972ce167d3c26b36bf82cb681
#
_cell.length_a   1.000
_cell.length_b   1.000
_cell.length_c   1.000
_cell.angle_alpha   90.00
_cell.angle_beta   90.00
_cell.angle_gamma   90.00
#
_symmetry.space_group_name_H-M   'P 1'
#
loop_
_entity.id
_entity.type
_entity.pdbx_description
1 polymer ?
#
loop_
_entity_poly.entity_id
_entity_poly.type
_entity_poly.pdbx_seq_one_letter_code
_entity_poly.pdbx_strand_id
1 'polypeptide(L)'
;MKKGGQVDAASEALRELWEASKQPKSIAIRHSLFSSKEPPPPMAGLLNPRGIAMRFYLLALFEARCRLDVGEEWTGGRPIAGRRGWADFVAIDGAYDGESGKYMRSDTKQDRDLETLRLRQVQGALRTLEKLGADRHQALVDIPTKDNGHRIYDAFSLMTESGRGRLQTPDHYSVPKVERGQAFRVPAGFFLNGWIQVLHPAEIATWLIFQALSQHFPGKHDDEGNFLYGDVRKSFGLRRDAYEDARRRLCSFGLLRLARPKSEEASIFSQPTAPRERYEPHRYQVVHGSLGEKGLDRCLKEITFLQNELRKRKS
;
A
#
# COMPACT_ATOMS: atom_id res chain seq x y z
N MET A 1 -3.75 21.31 17.97
CA MET A 1 -3.73 20.51 16.72
C MET A 1 -5.14 20.06 16.40
N LYS A 2 -5.69 20.37 15.22
CA LYS A 2 -6.91 19.73 14.73
C LYS A 2 -6.57 18.24 14.54
N LYS A 3 -7.30 17.34 15.23
CA LYS A 3 -7.17 15.89 15.01
C LYS A 3 -7.41 15.62 13.54
N GLY A 4 -6.49 14.89 12.88
CA GLY A 4 -6.68 14.42 11.53
C GLY A 4 -6.11 15.27 10.39
N GLY A 5 -5.82 16.53 10.62
CA GLY A 5 -5.36 17.57 9.66
C GLY A 5 -4.97 17.14 8.24
N GLN A 6 -3.83 16.46 8.06
CA GLN A 6 -3.33 16.12 6.72
C GLN A 6 -3.93 14.83 6.14
N VAL A 7 -4.19 13.83 6.97
CA VAL A 7 -4.81 12.58 6.52
C VAL A 7 -6.25 12.86 6.06
N ASP A 8 -6.99 13.67 6.83
CA ASP A 8 -8.35 14.07 6.44
C ASP A 8 -8.33 14.91 5.16
N ALA A 9 -7.41 15.87 5.03
CA ALA A 9 -7.28 16.70 3.82
C ALA A 9 -6.94 15.86 2.58
N ALA A 10 -5.98 14.93 2.68
CA ALA A 10 -5.62 14.06 1.56
C ALA A 10 -6.76 13.09 1.20
N SER A 11 -7.49 12.58 2.20
CA SER A 11 -8.65 11.71 1.97
C SER A 11 -9.81 12.46 1.33
N GLU A 12 -10.03 13.72 1.70
CA GLU A 12 -11.03 14.58 1.09
C GLU A 12 -10.69 14.92 -0.36
N ALA A 13 -9.43 15.26 -0.65
CA ALA A 13 -8.97 15.49 -2.02
C ALA A 13 -9.17 14.24 -2.92
N LEU A 14 -8.94 13.04 -2.39
CA LEU A 14 -9.21 11.78 -3.08
C LEU A 14 -10.72 11.54 -3.27
N ARG A 15 -11.54 11.93 -2.31
CA ARG A 15 -13.00 11.84 -2.41
C ARG A 15 -13.54 12.79 -3.46
N GLU A 16 -13.10 14.05 -3.48
CA GLU A 16 -13.44 15.03 -4.53
C GLU A 16 -13.07 14.51 -5.94
N LEU A 17 -11.87 13.90 -6.07
CA LEU A 17 -11.44 13.27 -7.32
C LEU A 17 -12.41 12.15 -7.72
N TRP A 18 -12.72 11.25 -6.78
CA TRP A 18 -13.58 10.09 -7.01
C TRP A 18 -15.00 10.50 -7.38
N GLU A 19 -15.59 11.48 -6.66
CA GLU A 19 -16.95 12.00 -6.90
C GLU A 19 -17.08 12.70 -8.25
N ALA A 20 -16.02 13.40 -8.70
CA ALA A 20 -15.95 14.08 -9.98
C ALA A 20 -15.62 13.14 -11.15
N SER A 21 -15.51 11.84 -10.92
CA SER A 21 -15.02 10.86 -11.90
C SER A 21 -15.97 9.65 -12.05
N LYS A 22 -15.47 8.52 -12.54
CA LYS A 22 -16.25 7.29 -12.79
C LYS A 22 -16.68 6.54 -11.51
N GLN A 23 -16.32 7.00 -10.34
CA GLN A 23 -16.68 6.48 -9.03
C GLN A 23 -16.49 4.94 -8.89
N PRO A 24 -15.31 4.41 -9.21
CA PRO A 24 -15.09 2.98 -9.18
C PRO A 24 -15.26 2.44 -7.75
N LYS A 25 -15.99 1.32 -7.58
CA LYS A 25 -16.11 0.63 -6.28
C LYS A 25 -14.80 -0.01 -5.83
N SER A 26 -13.92 -0.32 -6.77
CA SER A 26 -12.61 -0.94 -6.55
C SER A 26 -11.67 -0.62 -7.69
N ILE A 27 -10.36 -0.71 -7.43
CA ILE A 27 -9.34 -0.74 -8.46
C ILE A 27 -8.84 -2.18 -8.65
N ALA A 28 -8.39 -2.50 -9.85
CA ALA A 28 -7.70 -3.75 -10.13
C ALA A 28 -6.19 -3.52 -10.10
N ILE A 29 -5.45 -4.44 -9.49
CA ILE A 29 -3.98 -4.44 -9.44
C ILE A 29 -3.50 -5.78 -9.97
N ARG A 30 -2.57 -5.78 -10.92
CA ARG A 30 -1.98 -7.02 -11.46
C ARG A 30 -1.09 -7.69 -10.42
N HIS A 31 -1.13 -9.03 -10.39
CA HIS A 31 -0.26 -9.82 -9.51
C HIS A 31 1.23 -9.61 -9.77
N SER A 32 1.59 -9.12 -10.97
CA SER A 32 2.97 -8.81 -11.34
C SER A 32 3.64 -7.76 -10.44
N LEU A 33 2.88 -6.97 -9.69
CA LEU A 33 3.42 -6.04 -8.69
C LEU A 33 4.23 -6.76 -7.60
N PHE A 34 3.79 -7.95 -7.17
CA PHE A 34 4.44 -8.73 -6.10
C PHE A 34 4.83 -10.15 -6.50
N SER A 35 4.59 -10.55 -7.75
CA SER A 35 5.03 -11.82 -8.29
C SER A 35 5.67 -11.59 -9.65
N SER A 36 6.96 -11.85 -9.79
CA SER A 36 7.71 -11.67 -11.00
C SER A 36 8.40 -12.97 -11.41
N LYS A 37 8.55 -13.17 -12.74
CA LYS A 37 9.39 -14.26 -13.28
C LYS A 37 10.87 -14.06 -12.93
N GLU A 38 11.29 -12.79 -12.78
CA GLU A 38 12.63 -12.39 -12.36
C GLU A 38 12.53 -11.74 -10.96
N PRO A 39 12.74 -12.49 -9.88
CA PRO A 39 12.76 -11.93 -8.53
C PRO A 39 13.98 -11.00 -8.32
N PRO A 40 13.83 -9.96 -7.46
CA PRO A 40 12.64 -9.62 -6.68
C PRO A 40 11.57 -8.87 -7.48
N PRO A 41 10.26 -8.98 -7.13
CA PRO A 41 9.20 -8.23 -7.80
C PRO A 41 9.32 -6.72 -7.50
N PRO A 42 8.70 -5.82 -8.30
CA PRO A 42 8.78 -4.37 -8.11
C PRO A 42 8.39 -3.90 -6.70
N MET A 43 7.37 -4.51 -6.08
CA MET A 43 6.95 -4.18 -4.73
C MET A 43 8.05 -4.39 -3.69
N ALA A 44 8.92 -5.38 -3.85
CA ALA A 44 10.01 -5.65 -2.93
C ALA A 44 10.98 -4.45 -2.82
N GLY A 45 11.21 -3.76 -3.93
CA GLY A 45 12.00 -2.53 -3.97
C GLY A 45 11.34 -1.33 -3.29
N LEU A 46 10.03 -1.41 -2.97
CA LEU A 46 9.28 -0.35 -2.30
C LEU A 46 9.12 -0.56 -0.79
N LEU A 47 9.52 -1.71 -0.26
CA LEU A 47 9.38 -2.03 1.17
C LEU A 47 10.42 -1.34 2.05
N ASN A 48 11.63 -1.14 1.54
CA ASN A 48 12.75 -0.60 2.30
C ASN A 48 13.00 0.91 2.15
N PRO A 49 12.60 1.60 1.04
CA PRO A 49 12.81 3.03 0.94
C PRO A 49 12.01 3.75 2.02
N ARG A 50 12.67 4.62 2.76
CA ARG A 50 11.97 5.61 3.56
C ARG A 50 11.26 6.56 2.61
N GLY A 51 9.96 6.74 2.78
CA GLY A 51 9.17 7.65 1.96
C GLY A 51 7.83 7.08 1.51
N ILE A 52 7.23 7.77 0.57
CA ILE A 52 5.85 7.53 0.14
C ILE A 52 5.73 6.80 -1.22
N ALA A 53 6.82 6.23 -1.74
CA ALA A 53 6.86 5.68 -3.10
C ALA A 53 5.77 4.62 -3.37
N MET A 54 5.60 3.64 -2.47
CA MET A 54 4.52 2.64 -2.58
C MET A 54 3.14 3.28 -2.52
N ARG A 55 2.92 4.18 -1.55
CA ARG A 55 1.68 4.92 -1.40
C ARG A 55 1.37 5.71 -2.66
N PHE A 56 2.34 6.46 -3.18
CA PHE A 56 2.19 7.28 -4.39
C PHE A 56 1.82 6.43 -5.60
N TYR A 57 2.49 5.29 -5.82
CA TYR A 57 2.17 4.40 -6.93
C TYR A 57 0.73 3.87 -6.84
N LEU A 58 0.30 3.42 -5.68
CA LEU A 58 -1.08 2.95 -5.48
C LEU A 58 -2.12 4.06 -5.67
N LEU A 59 -1.81 5.29 -5.26
CA LEU A 59 -2.63 6.47 -5.52
C LEU A 59 -2.71 6.78 -7.02
N ALA A 60 -1.62 6.58 -7.76
CA ALA A 60 -1.60 6.74 -9.22
C ALA A 60 -2.49 5.70 -9.92
N LEU A 61 -2.48 4.44 -9.46
CA LEU A 61 -3.40 3.41 -9.94
C LEU A 61 -4.86 3.76 -9.63
N PHE A 62 -5.13 4.30 -8.45
CA PHE A 62 -6.48 4.75 -8.06
C PHE A 62 -6.95 5.90 -8.95
N GLU A 63 -6.13 6.92 -9.14
CA GLU A 63 -6.41 8.07 -10.01
C GLU A 63 -6.65 7.62 -11.45
N ALA A 64 -5.79 6.75 -11.99
CA ALA A 64 -5.96 6.18 -13.32
C ALA A 64 -7.34 5.51 -13.47
N ARG A 65 -7.75 4.68 -12.50
CA ARG A 65 -9.05 3.99 -12.57
C ARG A 65 -10.24 4.95 -12.38
N CYS A 66 -10.06 6.05 -11.69
CA CYS A 66 -11.09 7.11 -11.62
C CYS A 66 -11.35 7.74 -12.99
N ARG A 67 -10.32 7.95 -13.80
CA ARG A 67 -10.43 8.62 -15.10
C ARG A 67 -10.67 7.68 -16.27
N LEU A 68 -10.02 6.53 -16.29
CA LEU A 68 -9.90 5.62 -17.43
C LEU A 68 -10.87 4.46 -17.35
N ASP A 69 -11.27 3.95 -18.50
CA ASP A 69 -11.98 2.69 -18.64
C ASP A 69 -10.99 1.49 -18.64
N VAL A 70 -11.56 0.30 -18.46
CA VAL A 70 -10.77 -0.93 -18.49
C VAL A 70 -10.14 -1.10 -19.87
N GLY A 71 -8.84 -1.28 -19.92
CA GLY A 71 -8.04 -1.42 -21.14
C GLY A 71 -7.49 -0.11 -21.68
N GLU A 72 -7.94 1.05 -21.17
CA GLU A 72 -7.37 2.33 -21.58
C GLU A 72 -5.99 2.56 -20.95
N GLU A 73 -5.10 3.14 -21.73
CA GLU A 73 -3.74 3.49 -21.33
C GLU A 73 -3.73 4.82 -20.57
N TRP A 74 -2.86 4.92 -19.56
CA TRP A 74 -2.70 6.14 -18.77
C TRP A 74 -1.90 7.20 -19.54
N THR A 75 -2.49 8.37 -19.72
CA THR A 75 -1.94 9.47 -20.54
C THR A 75 -1.37 10.64 -19.73
N GLY A 76 -1.29 10.52 -18.40
CA GLY A 76 -0.80 11.63 -17.55
C GLY A 76 -1.80 12.74 -17.37
N GLY A 77 -1.32 13.98 -17.23
CA GLY A 77 -2.13 15.20 -17.25
C GLY A 77 -2.45 15.84 -15.91
N ARG A 78 -2.00 15.26 -14.77
CA ARG A 78 -2.16 15.88 -13.45
C ARG A 78 -0.85 16.52 -13.01
N PRO A 79 -0.83 17.82 -12.64
CA PRO A 79 0.38 18.48 -12.13
C PRO A 79 0.77 17.89 -10.76
N ILE A 80 2.06 17.95 -10.42
CA ILE A 80 2.52 17.50 -9.10
C ILE A 80 2.23 18.51 -8.00
N ALA A 81 2.15 19.78 -8.31
CA ALA A 81 1.87 20.89 -7.39
C ALA A 81 0.57 21.60 -7.72
N GLY A 82 0.12 22.46 -6.81
CA GLY A 82 -1.08 23.28 -6.94
C GLY A 82 -2.37 22.52 -6.60
N ARG A 83 -3.49 23.25 -6.65
CA ARG A 83 -4.80 22.72 -6.27
C ARG A 83 -5.17 21.47 -7.10
N ARG A 84 -5.54 20.39 -6.43
CA ARG A 84 -5.82 19.07 -7.02
C ARG A 84 -4.61 18.44 -7.73
N GLY A 85 -3.39 18.87 -7.38
CA GLY A 85 -2.15 18.24 -7.80
C GLY A 85 -1.89 16.95 -7.02
N TRP A 86 -0.87 16.18 -7.42
CA TRP A 86 -0.49 14.94 -6.75
C TRP A 86 -0.11 15.15 -5.28
N ALA A 87 0.45 16.33 -4.94
CA ALA A 87 0.82 16.68 -3.57
C ALA A 87 -0.39 16.72 -2.61
N ASP A 88 -1.59 17.05 -3.12
CA ASP A 88 -2.81 17.08 -2.30
C ASP A 88 -3.31 15.68 -1.90
N PHE A 89 -2.93 14.64 -2.65
CA PHE A 89 -3.35 13.27 -2.38
C PHE A 89 -2.47 12.56 -1.34
N VAL A 90 -1.47 13.24 -0.79
CA VAL A 90 -0.51 12.63 0.12
C VAL A 90 -0.51 13.33 1.47
N ALA A 91 -0.77 12.56 2.52
CA ALA A 91 -0.57 13.01 3.89
C ALA A 91 0.89 12.80 4.29
N ILE A 92 1.51 13.87 4.81
CA ILE A 92 2.85 13.82 5.42
C ILE A 92 2.75 14.44 6.81
N ASP A 93 3.10 13.66 7.84
CA ASP A 93 3.12 14.16 9.23
C ASP A 93 4.47 14.79 9.62
N GLY A 94 5.38 14.91 8.68
CA GLY A 94 6.71 15.44 8.85
C GLY A 94 7.71 14.79 7.91
N ALA A 95 8.90 15.34 7.84
CA ALA A 95 10.01 14.78 7.08
C ALA A 95 11.09 14.29 8.03
N TYR A 96 11.61 13.09 7.78
CA TYR A 96 12.86 12.67 8.40
C TYR A 96 14.01 13.34 7.64
N ASP A 97 14.73 14.20 8.33
CA ASP A 97 15.95 14.76 7.82
C ASP A 97 17.08 13.74 7.98
N GLY A 98 17.58 13.25 6.84
CA GLY A 98 18.63 12.23 6.79
C GLY A 98 20.01 12.75 7.26
N GLU A 99 20.25 14.04 7.18
CA GLU A 99 21.52 14.66 7.61
C GLU A 99 21.56 14.84 9.13
N SER A 100 20.50 15.38 9.71
CA SER A 100 20.42 15.57 11.17
C SER A 100 19.98 14.33 11.94
N GLY A 101 19.48 13.29 11.26
CA GLY A 101 18.90 12.09 11.88
C GLY A 101 17.62 12.37 12.67
N LYS A 102 17.01 13.55 12.52
CA LYS A 102 15.84 13.98 13.29
C LYS A 102 14.56 13.92 12.46
N TYR A 103 13.47 13.55 13.13
CA TYR A 103 12.14 13.66 12.58
C TYR A 103 11.64 15.09 12.76
N MET A 104 11.52 15.80 11.66
CA MET A 104 10.97 17.17 11.64
C MET A 104 9.45 17.08 11.56
N ARG A 105 8.75 17.44 12.63
CA ARG A 105 7.30 17.58 12.63
C ARG A 105 6.87 18.75 11.76
N SER A 106 5.75 18.62 11.10
CA SER A 106 5.10 19.70 10.32
C SER A 106 4.44 20.79 11.21
N ASP A 107 4.83 20.87 12.48
CA ASP A 107 4.30 21.85 13.46
C ASP A 107 4.80 23.28 13.21
N THR A 108 5.64 23.46 12.21
CA THR A 108 6.09 24.80 11.81
C THR A 108 4.94 25.58 11.19
N LYS A 109 4.71 26.75 11.73
CA LYS A 109 3.58 27.66 11.51
C LYS A 109 3.41 28.21 10.06
N GLN A 110 4.07 27.62 9.06
CA GLN A 110 4.05 28.13 7.70
C GLN A 110 3.52 27.08 6.74
N ASP A 111 2.32 27.31 6.23
CA ASP A 111 1.66 26.46 5.20
C ASP A 111 2.53 26.25 3.95
N ARG A 112 3.38 27.24 3.60
CA ARG A 112 4.34 27.15 2.47
C ARG A 112 5.39 26.05 2.69
N ASP A 113 5.86 25.82 3.91
CA ASP A 113 6.84 24.78 4.20
C ASP A 113 6.23 23.39 4.01
N LEU A 114 4.96 23.24 4.36
CA LEU A 114 4.24 21.98 4.21
C LEU A 114 4.01 21.59 2.74
N GLU A 115 3.59 22.55 1.92
CA GLU A 115 3.42 22.35 0.47
C GLU A 115 4.75 21.98 -0.19
N THR A 116 5.82 22.69 0.18
CA THR A 116 7.17 22.39 -0.29
C THR A 116 7.63 20.99 0.12
N LEU A 117 7.34 20.58 1.37
CA LEU A 117 7.66 19.24 1.86
C LEU A 117 6.88 18.15 1.11
N ARG A 118 5.59 18.34 0.89
CA ARG A 118 4.77 17.42 0.09
C ARG A 118 5.32 17.28 -1.33
N LEU A 119 5.64 18.40 -1.97
CA LEU A 119 6.22 18.41 -3.31
C LEU A 119 7.54 17.63 -3.36
N ARG A 120 8.45 17.86 -2.41
CA ARG A 120 9.72 17.12 -2.30
C ARG A 120 9.50 15.63 -2.09
N GLN A 121 8.50 15.24 -1.28
CA GLN A 121 8.16 13.84 -1.06
C GLN A 121 7.60 13.17 -2.32
N VAL A 122 6.74 13.86 -3.07
CA VAL A 122 6.22 13.37 -4.37
C VAL A 122 7.36 13.22 -5.38
N GLN A 123 8.23 14.21 -5.52
CA GLN A 123 9.42 14.12 -6.39
C GLN A 123 10.37 13.00 -5.96
N GLY A 124 10.56 12.83 -4.65
CA GLY A 124 11.34 11.73 -4.08
C GLY A 124 10.74 10.36 -4.38
N ALA A 125 9.42 10.23 -4.27
CA ALA A 125 8.69 9.02 -4.63
C ALA A 125 8.84 8.68 -6.11
N LEU A 126 8.63 9.65 -6.99
CA LEU A 126 8.81 9.48 -8.43
C LEU A 126 10.22 9.02 -8.79
N ARG A 127 11.27 9.63 -8.19
CA ARG A 127 12.66 9.19 -8.38
C ARG A 127 12.92 7.76 -7.89
N THR A 128 12.29 7.36 -6.78
CA THR A 128 12.39 5.99 -6.26
C THR A 128 11.74 5.01 -7.20
N LEU A 129 10.53 5.31 -7.69
CA LEU A 129 9.78 4.46 -8.63
C LEU A 129 10.49 4.34 -9.98
N GLU A 130 11.17 5.41 -10.45
CA GLU A 130 11.94 5.42 -11.70
C GLU A 130 13.18 4.52 -11.64
N LYS A 131 13.78 4.33 -10.45
CA LYS A 131 15.06 3.63 -10.27
C LYS A 131 14.93 2.16 -9.88
N LEU A 132 13.71 1.59 -9.91
CA LEU A 132 13.50 0.21 -9.48
C LEU A 132 14.15 -0.79 -10.43
N GLY A 133 14.81 -1.77 -9.82
CA GLY A 133 15.50 -2.85 -10.52
C GLY A 133 16.84 -2.45 -11.15
N ALA A 134 17.68 -3.43 -11.45
CA ALA A 134 18.85 -3.22 -12.28
C ALA A 134 18.38 -2.71 -13.66
N ASP A 135 19.12 -1.78 -14.25
CA ASP A 135 18.80 -1.20 -15.57
C ASP A 135 17.37 -0.61 -15.66
N ARG A 136 16.78 -0.27 -14.53
CA ARG A 136 15.43 0.34 -14.45
C ARG A 136 14.28 -0.51 -15.06
N HIS A 137 14.49 -1.80 -15.33
CA HIS A 137 13.46 -2.64 -15.95
C HIS A 137 12.21 -2.83 -15.08
N GLN A 138 12.33 -2.66 -13.74
CA GLN A 138 11.23 -2.69 -12.79
C GLN A 138 10.67 -1.30 -12.47
N ALA A 139 11.13 -0.26 -13.16
CA ALA A 139 10.64 1.09 -12.94
C ALA A 139 9.12 1.16 -13.13
N LEU A 140 8.42 1.71 -12.15
CA LEU A 140 6.97 1.85 -12.15
C LEU A 140 6.52 3.21 -12.67
N VAL A 141 7.46 4.11 -12.92
CA VAL A 141 7.25 5.37 -13.63
C VAL A 141 8.44 5.65 -14.55
N ASP A 142 8.20 6.41 -15.60
CA ASP A 142 9.24 7.03 -16.43
C ASP A 142 9.10 8.55 -16.37
N ILE A 143 10.24 9.26 -16.19
CA ILE A 143 10.25 10.70 -16.02
C ILE A 143 11.06 11.31 -17.17
N PRO A 144 10.42 12.06 -18.09
CA PRO A 144 11.15 12.71 -19.15
C PRO A 144 12.16 13.73 -18.60
N THR A 145 13.26 13.89 -19.30
CA THR A 145 14.29 14.89 -19.00
C THR A 145 14.38 15.91 -20.14
N LYS A 146 14.62 17.16 -19.78
CA LYS A 146 15.00 18.22 -20.73
C LYS A 146 16.43 17.99 -21.21
N ASP A 147 16.82 18.69 -22.28
CA ASP A 147 18.19 18.64 -22.84
C ASP A 147 19.28 19.00 -21.82
N ASN A 148 18.95 19.84 -20.85
CA ASN A 148 19.83 20.20 -19.72
C ASN A 148 19.85 19.20 -18.56
N GLY A 149 19.23 18.00 -18.72
CA GLY A 149 19.17 16.95 -17.73
C GLY A 149 18.15 17.15 -16.59
N HIS A 150 17.39 18.24 -16.60
CA HIS A 150 16.34 18.46 -15.58
C HIS A 150 15.11 17.59 -15.85
N ARG A 151 14.64 16.88 -14.83
CA ARG A 151 13.43 16.04 -14.89
C ARG A 151 12.16 16.88 -14.98
N ILE A 152 11.24 16.46 -15.87
CA ILE A 152 9.91 17.07 -16.03
C ILE A 152 8.91 16.22 -15.23
N TYR A 153 8.84 16.45 -13.92
CA TYR A 153 8.03 15.61 -13.02
C TYR A 153 6.53 15.64 -13.37
N ASP A 154 5.99 16.75 -13.89
CA ASP A 154 4.58 16.84 -14.29
C ASP A 154 4.22 15.96 -15.51
N ALA A 155 5.24 15.54 -16.26
CA ALA A 155 5.09 14.73 -17.47
C ALA A 155 5.49 13.26 -17.23
N PHE A 156 5.57 12.80 -15.99
CA PHE A 156 5.87 11.38 -15.74
C PHE A 156 4.81 10.47 -16.38
N SER A 157 5.25 9.32 -16.86
CA SER A 157 4.40 8.24 -17.36
C SER A 157 4.34 7.10 -16.35
N LEU A 158 3.15 6.52 -16.16
CA LEU A 158 2.93 5.38 -15.30
C LEU A 158 3.23 4.08 -16.08
N MET A 159 4.04 3.19 -15.49
CA MET A 159 4.35 1.89 -16.07
C MET A 159 3.46 0.81 -15.46
N THR A 160 3.34 -0.32 -16.16
CA THR A 160 2.60 -1.48 -15.64
C THR A 160 3.17 -1.97 -14.32
N GLU A 161 2.41 -2.77 -13.60
CA GLU A 161 2.80 -3.33 -12.30
C GLU A 161 3.98 -4.32 -12.39
N SER A 162 4.32 -4.80 -13.60
CA SER A 162 5.55 -5.56 -13.89
C SER A 162 6.79 -4.68 -14.04
N GLY A 163 6.60 -3.38 -14.19
CA GLY A 163 7.63 -2.39 -14.46
C GLY A 163 7.76 -2.06 -15.94
N ARG A 164 8.71 -1.17 -16.25
CA ARG A 164 8.99 -0.65 -17.59
C ARG A 164 9.30 -1.74 -18.63
N GLY A 165 9.81 -2.89 -18.18
CA GLY A 165 10.31 -3.92 -19.08
C GLY A 165 11.73 -3.64 -19.60
N ARG A 166 12.26 -4.59 -20.39
CA ARG A 166 13.62 -4.53 -20.98
C ARG A 166 13.62 -4.07 -22.44
N LEU A 167 12.44 -3.95 -23.05
CA LEU A 167 12.31 -3.52 -24.45
C LEU A 167 12.58 -2.01 -24.58
N GLN A 168 12.92 -1.59 -25.82
CA GLN A 168 13.09 -0.17 -26.11
C GLN A 168 11.81 0.64 -25.84
N THR A 169 10.66 0.10 -26.24
CA THR A 169 9.35 0.70 -25.93
C THR A 169 8.96 0.37 -24.50
N PRO A 170 8.74 1.36 -23.63
CA PRO A 170 8.28 1.14 -22.27
C PRO A 170 6.90 0.47 -22.24
N ASP A 171 6.67 -0.35 -21.22
CA ASP A 171 5.39 -1.00 -20.98
C ASP A 171 4.48 -0.07 -20.15
N HIS A 172 3.75 0.81 -20.84
CA HIS A 172 2.88 1.82 -20.21
C HIS A 172 1.70 1.17 -19.47
N TYR A 173 1.28 1.79 -18.38
CA TYR A 173 0.14 1.33 -17.60
C TYR A 173 -1.17 1.47 -18.38
N SER A 174 -1.91 0.39 -18.42
CA SER A 174 -3.33 0.38 -18.82
C SER A 174 -4.18 -0.21 -17.69
N VAL A 175 -5.43 0.26 -17.56
CA VAL A 175 -6.33 -0.25 -16.53
C VAL A 175 -6.61 -1.74 -16.76
N PRO A 176 -6.24 -2.66 -15.83
CA PRO A 176 -6.33 -4.09 -16.07
C PRO A 176 -7.77 -4.58 -16.13
N LYS A 177 -8.04 -5.55 -17.01
CA LYS A 177 -9.20 -6.42 -16.88
C LYS A 177 -9.01 -7.32 -15.68
N VAL A 178 -10.07 -7.52 -14.88
CA VAL A 178 -10.01 -8.47 -13.77
C VAL A 178 -10.33 -9.84 -14.31
N GLU A 179 -9.31 -10.50 -14.85
CA GLU A 179 -9.36 -11.90 -15.23
C GLU A 179 -8.80 -12.76 -14.09
N ARG A 180 -9.38 -13.95 -13.92
CA ARG A 180 -8.97 -14.84 -12.82
C ARG A 180 -7.49 -15.16 -12.90
N GLY A 181 -6.75 -14.88 -11.81
CA GLY A 181 -5.33 -15.15 -11.70
C GLY A 181 -4.39 -14.09 -12.27
N GLN A 182 -4.89 -13.02 -12.93
CA GLN A 182 -4.03 -11.95 -13.46
C GLN A 182 -4.03 -10.70 -12.59
N ALA A 183 -5.17 -10.35 -12.02
CA ALA A 183 -5.34 -9.18 -11.17
C ALA A 183 -6.32 -9.45 -10.03
N PHE A 184 -6.21 -8.67 -8.98
CA PHE A 184 -7.12 -8.69 -7.84
C PHE A 184 -7.67 -7.29 -7.57
N ARG A 185 -8.77 -7.20 -6.84
CA ARG A 185 -9.49 -5.95 -6.55
C ARG A 185 -9.12 -5.41 -5.18
N VAL A 186 -8.86 -4.11 -5.13
CA VAL A 186 -8.70 -3.33 -3.90
C VAL A 186 -9.90 -2.39 -3.78
N PRO A 187 -10.71 -2.48 -2.71
CA PRO A 187 -11.89 -1.63 -2.53
C PRO A 187 -11.52 -0.14 -2.46
N ALA A 188 -12.37 0.72 -3.03
CA ALA A 188 -12.17 2.18 -3.01
C ALA A 188 -12.07 2.73 -1.57
N GLY A 189 -12.76 2.11 -0.60
CA GLY A 189 -12.67 2.49 0.83
C GLY A 189 -11.25 2.46 1.40
N PHE A 190 -10.34 1.64 0.85
CA PHE A 190 -8.93 1.64 1.23
C PHE A 190 -8.26 3.01 0.97
N PHE A 191 -8.67 3.69 -0.08
CA PHE A 191 -8.17 5.01 -0.48
C PHE A 191 -8.97 6.13 0.19
N LEU A 192 -10.31 6.10 0.03
CA LEU A 192 -11.22 7.16 0.42
C LEU A 192 -11.34 7.36 1.94
N ASN A 193 -11.14 6.29 2.71
CA ASN A 193 -11.19 6.32 4.17
C ASN A 193 -9.80 6.44 4.82
N GLY A 194 -8.78 6.80 4.03
CA GLY A 194 -7.46 7.18 4.50
C GLY A 194 -6.57 6.02 4.98
N TRP A 195 -6.94 4.75 4.75
CA TRP A 195 -6.09 3.60 5.09
C TRP A 195 -4.74 3.66 4.39
N ILE A 196 -4.74 4.02 3.10
CA ILE A 196 -3.51 4.22 2.33
C ILE A 196 -2.58 5.29 2.94
N GLN A 197 -3.13 6.26 3.69
CA GLN A 197 -2.36 7.34 4.29
C GLN A 197 -1.70 6.96 5.62
N VAL A 198 -2.31 6.04 6.38
CA VAL A 198 -1.87 5.72 7.75
C VAL A 198 -1.03 4.44 7.84
N LEU A 199 -1.16 3.52 6.87
CA LEU A 199 -0.42 2.26 6.88
C LEU A 199 1.03 2.44 6.40
N HIS A 200 1.96 1.71 7.02
CA HIS A 200 3.35 1.60 6.58
C HIS A 200 3.49 0.72 5.32
N PRO A 201 4.57 0.87 4.52
CA PRO A 201 4.76 0.06 3.32
C PRO A 201 4.66 -1.46 3.55
N ALA A 202 5.23 -1.98 4.64
CA ALA A 202 5.13 -3.40 4.97
C ALA A 202 3.70 -3.83 5.33
N GLU A 203 2.90 -2.96 5.98
CA GLU A 203 1.50 -3.19 6.30
C GLU A 203 0.65 -3.17 5.02
N ILE A 204 0.87 -2.19 4.15
CA ILE A 204 0.21 -2.11 2.83
C ILE A 204 0.50 -3.38 2.03
N ALA A 205 1.78 -3.75 1.89
CA ALA A 205 2.18 -4.93 1.13
C ALA A 205 1.57 -6.22 1.71
N THR A 206 1.64 -6.40 3.03
CA THR A 206 1.08 -7.57 3.70
C THR A 206 -0.43 -7.65 3.48
N TRP A 207 -1.15 -6.53 3.63
CA TRP A 207 -2.59 -6.49 3.40
C TRP A 207 -2.95 -6.79 1.93
N LEU A 208 -2.24 -6.19 0.95
CA LEU A 208 -2.46 -6.45 -0.47
C LEU A 208 -2.23 -7.91 -0.84
N ILE A 209 -1.21 -8.57 -0.27
CA ILE A 209 -0.95 -9.99 -0.50
C ILE A 209 -2.11 -10.84 0.04
N PHE A 210 -2.57 -10.58 1.27
CA PHE A 210 -3.72 -11.31 1.83
C PHE A 210 -5.00 -11.02 1.04
N GLN A 211 -5.20 -9.80 0.56
CA GLN A 211 -6.31 -9.42 -0.31
C GLN A 211 -6.28 -10.19 -1.63
N ALA A 212 -5.11 -10.35 -2.24
CA ALA A 212 -4.95 -11.13 -3.45
C ALA A 212 -5.20 -12.62 -3.20
N LEU A 213 -4.66 -13.18 -2.11
CA LEU A 213 -4.87 -14.58 -1.73
C LEU A 213 -6.34 -14.87 -1.42
N SER A 214 -7.05 -13.96 -0.77
CA SER A 214 -8.48 -14.12 -0.48
C SER A 214 -9.32 -14.24 -1.75
N GLN A 215 -8.97 -13.52 -2.80
CA GLN A 215 -9.67 -13.55 -4.08
C GLN A 215 -9.22 -14.72 -4.97
N HIS A 216 -7.97 -15.15 -4.83
CA HIS A 216 -7.45 -16.28 -5.58
C HIS A 216 -7.96 -17.63 -5.02
N PHE A 217 -8.11 -17.72 -3.70
CA PHE A 217 -8.56 -18.90 -2.96
C PHE A 217 -9.75 -18.57 -2.04
N PRO A 218 -10.91 -18.14 -2.57
CA PRO A 218 -12.00 -17.64 -1.74
C PRO A 218 -12.54 -18.67 -0.76
N GLY A 219 -12.77 -19.91 -1.16
CA GLY A 219 -13.24 -20.97 -0.28
C GLY A 219 -12.27 -21.26 0.87
N LYS A 220 -10.98 -21.37 0.56
CA LYS A 220 -9.94 -21.56 1.58
C LYS A 220 -9.85 -20.36 2.53
N HIS A 221 -9.96 -19.13 1.99
CA HIS A 221 -9.96 -17.93 2.80
C HIS A 221 -11.10 -17.92 3.81
N ASP A 222 -12.33 -18.28 3.38
CA ASP A 222 -13.52 -18.22 4.22
C ASP A 222 -13.58 -19.35 5.25
N ASP A 223 -13.07 -20.52 4.90
CA ASP A 223 -13.10 -21.71 5.78
C ASP A 223 -11.92 -21.76 6.76
N GLU A 224 -10.70 -21.56 6.26
CA GLU A 224 -9.47 -21.81 7.02
C GLU A 224 -8.58 -20.56 7.18
N GLY A 225 -8.79 -19.54 6.37
CA GLY A 225 -7.87 -18.41 6.22
C GLY A 225 -6.63 -18.75 5.40
N ASN A 226 -5.88 -17.73 5.06
CA ASN A 226 -4.62 -17.83 4.32
C ASN A 226 -3.41 -17.61 5.23
N PHE A 227 -2.25 -18.13 4.84
CA PHE A 227 -0.98 -17.89 5.51
C PHE A 227 0.13 -17.73 4.49
N LEU A 228 1.23 -17.10 4.91
CA LEU A 228 2.44 -16.95 4.09
C LEU A 228 3.54 -17.85 4.63
N TYR A 229 3.95 -18.82 3.83
CA TYR A 229 5.17 -19.59 4.09
C TYR A 229 6.40 -18.70 4.06
N GLY A 230 7.46 -19.10 4.77
CA GLY A 230 8.71 -18.35 4.83
C GLY A 230 9.31 -18.04 3.46
N ASP A 231 9.30 -19.00 2.55
CA ASP A 231 9.86 -18.82 1.20
C ASP A 231 8.96 -17.96 0.30
N VAL A 232 7.64 -18.14 0.36
CA VAL A 232 6.66 -17.29 -0.32
C VAL A 232 6.76 -15.84 0.19
N ARG A 233 6.91 -15.66 1.50
CA ARG A 233 7.11 -14.32 2.09
C ARG A 233 8.41 -13.67 1.58
N LYS A 234 9.51 -14.45 1.50
CA LYS A 234 10.80 -13.97 0.94
C LYS A 234 10.68 -13.58 -0.52
N SER A 235 9.94 -14.35 -1.33
CA SER A 235 9.73 -14.03 -2.76
C SER A 235 9.01 -12.70 -2.95
N PHE A 236 8.18 -12.27 -1.99
CA PHE A 236 7.55 -10.95 -1.97
C PHE A 236 8.47 -9.84 -1.40
N GLY A 237 9.71 -10.16 -1.02
CA GLY A 237 10.65 -9.22 -0.42
C GLY A 237 10.33 -8.86 1.05
N LEU A 238 9.35 -9.50 1.68
CA LEU A 238 8.97 -9.24 3.07
C LEU A 238 9.95 -9.93 4.05
N ARG A 239 10.70 -9.16 4.81
CA ARG A 239 11.52 -9.67 5.92
C ARG A 239 10.60 -10.20 7.03
N ARG A 240 11.08 -11.20 7.80
CA ARG A 240 10.29 -11.85 8.85
C ARG A 240 9.76 -10.84 9.85
N ASP A 241 10.61 -10.00 10.39
CA ASP A 241 10.22 -9.04 11.43
C ASP A 241 9.22 -8.00 10.91
N ALA A 242 9.45 -7.48 9.70
CA ALA A 242 8.53 -6.54 9.06
C ALA A 242 7.15 -7.16 8.80
N TYR A 243 7.10 -8.44 8.41
CA TYR A 243 5.85 -9.18 8.22
C TYR A 243 5.13 -9.43 9.56
N GLU A 244 5.86 -9.88 10.59
CA GLU A 244 5.28 -10.16 11.90
C GLU A 244 4.70 -8.89 12.56
N ASP A 245 5.41 -7.75 12.43
CA ASP A 245 4.94 -6.47 12.92
C ASP A 245 3.73 -5.96 12.11
N ALA A 246 3.80 -6.03 10.78
CA ALA A 246 2.69 -5.65 9.91
C ALA A 246 1.43 -6.46 10.21
N ARG A 247 1.55 -7.77 10.32
CA ARG A 247 0.46 -8.67 10.64
C ARG A 247 -0.20 -8.34 11.99
N ARG A 248 0.61 -8.12 13.05
CA ARG A 248 0.10 -7.76 14.37
C ARG A 248 -0.69 -6.46 14.31
N ARG A 249 -0.16 -5.43 13.65
CA ARG A 249 -0.84 -4.14 13.51
C ARG A 249 -2.11 -4.24 12.66
N LEU A 250 -2.07 -4.96 11.54
CA LEU A 250 -3.26 -5.18 10.71
C LEU A 250 -4.38 -5.90 11.48
N CYS A 251 -4.03 -6.84 12.37
CA CYS A 251 -5.01 -7.47 13.26
C CYS A 251 -5.56 -6.47 14.29
N SER A 252 -4.72 -5.64 14.92
CA SER A 252 -5.17 -4.65 15.89
C SER A 252 -6.04 -3.57 15.25
N PHE A 253 -5.76 -3.20 14.00
CA PHE A 253 -6.61 -2.31 13.22
C PHE A 253 -7.90 -2.96 12.70
N GLY A 254 -8.02 -4.29 12.84
CA GLY A 254 -9.18 -5.05 12.38
C GLY A 254 -9.22 -5.28 10.86
N LEU A 255 -8.12 -5.04 10.14
CA LEU A 255 -8.01 -5.31 8.70
C LEU A 255 -7.72 -6.78 8.40
N LEU A 256 -7.11 -7.48 9.34
CA LEU A 256 -6.95 -8.94 9.36
C LEU A 256 -7.56 -9.50 10.64
N ARG A 257 -8.00 -10.73 10.61
CA ARG A 257 -8.34 -11.51 11.80
C ARG A 257 -7.67 -12.88 11.74
N LEU A 258 -7.35 -13.42 12.90
CA LEU A 258 -6.90 -14.81 13.02
C LEU A 258 -8.06 -15.73 12.64
N ALA A 259 -7.83 -16.61 11.69
CA ALA A 259 -8.83 -17.62 11.34
C ALA A 259 -8.91 -18.68 12.44
N ARG A 260 -10.11 -19.09 12.82
CA ARG A 260 -10.34 -20.22 13.70
C ARG A 260 -10.59 -21.44 12.82
N PRO A 261 -9.75 -22.48 12.86
CA PRO A 261 -10.00 -23.70 12.11
C PRO A 261 -11.31 -24.33 12.58
N LYS A 262 -12.18 -24.69 11.63
CA LYS A 262 -13.45 -25.39 11.93
C LYS A 262 -13.22 -26.77 12.57
N SER A 263 -11.99 -27.29 12.52
CA SER A 263 -11.62 -28.62 13.05
C SER A 263 -11.41 -28.67 14.56
N GLU A 264 -11.39 -27.54 15.28
CA GLU A 264 -11.29 -27.58 16.74
C GLU A 264 -12.53 -28.17 17.41
N GLU A 265 -13.71 -28.16 16.78
CA GLU A 265 -14.89 -28.84 17.28
C GLU A 265 -14.82 -30.37 17.13
N ALA A 266 -14.01 -30.87 16.21
CA ALA A 266 -13.83 -32.33 15.99
C ALA A 266 -12.70 -32.96 16.82
N SER A 267 -11.83 -32.12 17.41
CA SER A 267 -10.60 -32.59 18.08
C SER A 267 -10.78 -32.93 19.58
N ILE A 268 -11.98 -32.73 20.17
CA ILE A 268 -12.20 -33.07 21.59
C ILE A 268 -12.14 -34.57 21.86
N PHE A 269 -12.18 -35.41 20.81
CA PHE A 269 -12.14 -36.86 20.92
C PHE A 269 -10.86 -37.53 20.38
N SER A 270 -9.88 -36.75 19.89
CA SER A 270 -8.62 -37.31 19.40
C SER A 270 -7.59 -37.35 20.54
N GLN A 271 -7.29 -38.53 21.06
CA GLN A 271 -6.19 -38.71 22.02
C GLN A 271 -4.86 -38.26 21.44
N PRO A 272 -4.00 -37.54 22.19
CA PRO A 272 -2.70 -37.12 21.73
C PRO A 272 -1.73 -38.30 21.71
N THR A 273 -1.64 -39.00 20.60
CA THR A 273 -0.63 -40.04 20.37
C THR A 273 0.35 -39.66 19.28
N ALA A 274 1.01 -38.54 19.41
CA ALA A 274 2.27 -38.31 18.69
C ALA A 274 3.07 -37.12 19.26
N PRO A 275 4.32 -37.32 19.66
CA PRO A 275 5.20 -36.27 20.11
C PRO A 275 5.83 -35.59 18.89
N ARG A 276 5.17 -34.63 18.32
CA ARG A 276 5.66 -33.52 17.46
C ARG A 276 4.45 -32.74 17.05
N GLU A 277 4.05 -31.77 17.86
CA GLU A 277 3.22 -30.68 17.41
C GLU A 277 3.95 -30.04 16.21
N ARG A 278 3.49 -30.35 15.00
CA ARG A 278 3.89 -29.60 13.81
C ARG A 278 3.40 -28.18 14.06
N TYR A 279 4.33 -27.22 14.18
CA TYR A 279 4.00 -25.81 14.26
C TYR A 279 3.09 -25.48 13.08
N GLU A 280 1.79 -25.35 13.34
CA GLU A 280 0.84 -24.88 12.35
C GLU A 280 0.95 -23.35 12.23
N PRO A 281 1.25 -22.82 11.04
CA PRO A 281 1.37 -21.39 10.88
C PRO A 281 0.00 -20.74 11.10
N HIS A 282 -0.03 -19.65 11.82
CA HIS A 282 -1.25 -18.85 11.99
C HIS A 282 -1.83 -18.43 10.64
N ARG A 283 -3.12 -18.68 10.45
CA ARG A 283 -3.87 -18.33 9.25
C ARG A 283 -4.69 -17.08 9.49
N TYR A 284 -4.89 -16.27 8.46
CA TYR A 284 -5.56 -14.98 8.56
C TYR A 284 -6.61 -14.81 7.49
N GLN A 285 -7.66 -14.08 7.86
CA GLN A 285 -8.72 -13.66 6.95
C GLN A 285 -8.72 -12.13 6.84
N VAL A 286 -8.95 -11.62 5.62
CA VAL A 286 -9.14 -10.19 5.38
C VAL A 286 -10.53 -9.77 5.85
N VAL A 287 -10.61 -8.65 6.54
CA VAL A 287 -11.87 -8.11 7.05
C VAL A 287 -12.24 -6.85 6.26
N HIS A 288 -13.05 -7.01 5.22
CA HIS A 288 -13.43 -5.90 4.34
C HIS A 288 -14.32 -4.85 5.01
N GLY A 289 -15.15 -5.25 5.98
CA GLY A 289 -16.03 -4.33 6.71
C GLY A 289 -15.29 -3.19 7.40
N SER A 290 -14.07 -3.43 7.88
CA SER A 290 -13.24 -2.43 8.54
C SER A 290 -12.78 -1.30 7.62
N LEU A 291 -12.76 -1.51 6.30
CA LEU A 291 -12.46 -0.45 5.33
C LEU A 291 -13.52 0.65 5.27
N GLY A 292 -14.72 0.43 5.81
CA GLY A 292 -15.76 1.44 5.95
C GLY A 292 -15.47 2.49 7.03
N GLU A 293 -14.58 2.18 7.99
CA GLU A 293 -14.16 3.12 9.03
C GLU A 293 -12.99 3.99 8.53
N LYS A 294 -12.85 5.19 9.10
CA LYS A 294 -11.67 6.03 8.85
C LYS A 294 -10.43 5.39 9.47
N GLY A 295 -9.41 5.15 8.64
CA GLY A 295 -8.16 4.50 9.06
C GLY A 295 -7.47 5.25 10.20
N LEU A 296 -7.44 6.59 10.14
CA LEU A 296 -6.85 7.42 11.20
C LEU A 296 -7.54 7.22 12.55
N ASP A 297 -8.87 7.24 12.58
CA ASP A 297 -9.63 7.09 13.84
C ASP A 297 -9.38 5.72 14.46
N ARG A 298 -9.30 4.68 13.63
CA ARG A 298 -8.99 3.32 14.08
C ARG A 298 -7.58 3.21 14.67
N CYS A 299 -6.58 3.77 13.97
CA CYS A 299 -5.20 3.80 14.46
C CYS A 299 -5.06 4.58 15.77
N LEU A 300 -5.74 5.73 15.90
CA LEU A 300 -5.71 6.53 17.14
C LEU A 300 -6.38 5.81 18.32
N LYS A 301 -7.48 5.11 18.11
CA LYS A 301 -8.11 4.26 19.14
C LYS A 301 -7.13 3.21 19.65
N GLU A 302 -6.45 2.52 18.75
CA GLU A 302 -5.49 1.47 19.11
C GLU A 302 -4.29 2.03 19.88
N ILE A 303 -3.70 3.13 19.41
CA ILE A 303 -2.58 3.80 20.10
C ILE A 303 -3.00 4.22 21.51
N THR A 304 -4.20 4.77 21.67
CA THR A 304 -4.72 5.19 22.97
C THR A 304 -4.90 3.99 23.90
N PHE A 305 -5.44 2.89 23.38
CA PHE A 305 -5.60 1.64 24.13
C PHE A 305 -4.25 1.13 24.63
N LEU A 306 -3.25 1.01 23.73
CA LEU A 306 -1.91 0.55 24.08
C LEU A 306 -1.21 1.45 25.12
N GLN A 307 -1.37 2.78 25.00
CA GLN A 307 -0.84 3.73 25.99
C GLN A 307 -1.46 3.53 27.37
N ASN A 308 -2.77 3.30 27.43
CA ASN A 308 -3.46 3.04 28.69
C ASN A 308 -3.04 1.73 29.33
N GLU A 309 -2.86 0.67 28.54
CA GLU A 309 -2.35 -0.62 29.04
C GLU A 309 -0.92 -0.52 29.57
N LEU A 310 -0.06 0.23 28.90
CA LEU A 310 1.31 0.47 29.38
C LEU A 310 1.35 1.29 30.69
N ARG A 311 0.41 2.23 30.88
CA ARG A 311 0.31 2.98 32.14
C ARG A 311 -0.15 2.08 33.30
N LYS A 312 -1.14 1.20 33.07
CA LYS A 312 -1.60 0.22 34.09
C LYS A 312 -0.52 -0.75 34.53
N ARG A 313 0.40 -1.14 33.64
CA ARG A 313 1.51 -2.05 33.99
C ARG A 313 2.65 -1.38 34.77
N LYS A 314 2.71 -0.05 34.77
CA LYS A 314 3.71 0.72 35.50
C LYS A 314 3.23 1.22 36.87
N SER A 315 1.91 1.16 37.12
CA SER A 315 1.28 1.42 38.41
C SER A 315 1.14 0.13 39.21
#